data_64aaacf7b914478d069ac21454d03849
#
_entry.id   64aaacf7b914478d069ac21454d03849
#
_cell.length_a   1.000
_cell.length_b   1.000
_cell.length_c   1.000
_cell.angle_alpha   90.00
_cell.angle_beta   90.00
_cell.angle_gamma   90.00
#
_symmetry.space_group_name_H-M   'P 1'
#
loop_
_entity.id
_entity.type
_entity.pdbx_description
1 polymer ?
#
loop_
_entity_poly.entity_id
_entity_poly.type
_entity_poly.pdbx_seq_one_letter_code
_entity_poly.pdbx_strand_id
1 'polypeptide(L)'
;MKNRQRGVALLMVLFILALMMILASAMTERTAVMYQHTAVTLDNLQARWYALAAENMAAALLQRDALDSPSQTNLAQTWAQEGRRFTLDDGEIRATIRDGHACFNLNAIDHRADEAGDGMPYPTDVFVRLLALLGEPPLRASQIAAALGDWTDSDGQPRLNGAEDEVYMAQTPGYLAANQLMQDVSELRLLAGMDAALYQRLLPFVCVQPDDALQVNVNTLRPSQAALLVALFPGDLTLQEAQQLLHNRPRTGWSSVAAFLAQPTLQKTDTTLARPWLTVHSARFIAAFTVVTGNLRFQLHSVLQQSGRTFTVVQRRYGLSMVVDEQD
;
A
#
# COMPACT_ATOMS: atom_id res chain seq x y z
N MET A 1 11.15 -41.68 78.59
CA MET A 1 10.47 -40.71 77.79
C MET A 1 11.46 -40.13 76.74
N LYS A 2 11.79 -40.84 75.64
CA LYS A 2 12.80 -40.37 74.63
C LYS A 2 12.46 -40.69 73.15
N ASN A 3 11.20 -41.00 72.84
CA ASN A 3 10.82 -41.39 71.46
C ASN A 3 9.87 -40.44 70.74
N ARG A 4 9.62 -39.21 71.21
CA ARG A 4 8.69 -38.25 70.57
C ARG A 4 9.33 -37.26 69.59
N GLN A 5 10.68 -37.14 69.51
CA GLN A 5 11.37 -36.14 68.69
C GLN A 5 11.71 -36.61 67.27
N ARG A 6 11.68 -37.92 66.99
CA ARG A 6 12.05 -38.43 65.63
C ARG A 6 11.02 -38.13 64.56
N GLY A 7 9.74 -38.03 64.91
CA GLY A 7 8.68 -37.71 63.89
C GLY A 7 8.66 -36.27 63.49
N VAL A 8 9.01 -35.33 64.37
CA VAL A 8 9.03 -33.88 64.03
C VAL A 8 10.18 -33.53 63.07
N ALA A 9 11.36 -34.14 63.21
CA ALA A 9 12.49 -33.95 62.33
C ALA A 9 12.17 -34.41 60.88
N LEU A 10 11.48 -35.56 60.73
CA LEU A 10 11.07 -36.08 59.44
C LEU A 10 10.08 -35.11 58.71
N LEU A 11 9.10 -34.61 59.51
CA LEU A 11 8.14 -33.62 58.98
C LEU A 11 8.81 -32.33 58.55
N MET A 12 9.79 -31.81 59.30
CA MET A 12 10.57 -30.63 58.88
C MET A 12 11.37 -30.86 57.61
N VAL A 13 12.02 -32.03 57.45
CA VAL A 13 12.77 -32.37 56.25
C VAL A 13 11.85 -32.48 55.06
N LEU A 14 10.69 -33.14 55.19
CA LEU A 14 9.70 -33.22 54.10
C LEU A 14 9.13 -31.85 53.71
N PHE A 15 8.89 -30.97 54.70
CA PHE A 15 8.43 -29.61 54.43
C PHE A 15 9.47 -28.79 53.67
N ILE A 16 10.75 -28.87 54.05
CA ILE A 16 11.86 -28.19 53.39
C ILE A 16 12.02 -28.72 51.96
N LEU A 17 11.94 -30.06 51.75
CA LEU A 17 11.99 -30.67 50.41
C LEU A 17 10.81 -30.21 49.56
N ALA A 18 9.60 -30.16 50.11
CA ALA A 18 8.43 -29.67 49.37
C ALA A 18 8.61 -28.18 48.97
N LEU A 19 9.12 -27.35 49.88
CA LEU A 19 9.41 -25.94 49.58
C LEU A 19 10.47 -25.79 48.51
N MET A 20 11.56 -26.59 48.56
CA MET A 20 12.61 -26.59 47.55
C MET A 20 12.07 -27.04 46.19
N MET A 21 11.20 -28.06 46.12
CA MET A 21 10.58 -28.50 44.89
C MET A 21 9.68 -27.40 44.25
N ILE A 22 8.89 -26.70 45.07
CA ILE A 22 8.05 -25.57 44.62
C ILE A 22 8.92 -24.46 44.06
N LEU A 23 9.99 -24.06 44.75
CA LEU A 23 10.93 -23.03 44.27
C LEU A 23 11.65 -23.47 42.97
N ALA A 24 12.12 -24.71 42.88
CA ALA A 24 12.77 -25.22 41.70
C ALA A 24 11.81 -25.27 40.50
N SER A 25 10.57 -25.71 40.71
CA SER A 25 9.53 -25.71 39.68
C SER A 25 9.24 -24.29 39.18
N ALA A 26 9.04 -23.32 40.08
CA ALA A 26 8.81 -21.92 39.72
C ALA A 26 9.98 -21.30 38.95
N MET A 27 11.23 -21.64 39.32
CA MET A 27 12.43 -21.19 38.60
C MET A 27 12.50 -21.79 37.19
N THR A 28 12.20 -23.07 37.04
CA THR A 28 12.20 -23.77 35.76
C THR A 28 11.16 -23.18 34.81
N GLU A 29 9.95 -22.96 35.31
CA GLU A 29 8.85 -22.35 34.55
C GLU A 29 9.22 -20.93 34.07
N ARG A 30 9.75 -20.12 34.98
CA ARG A 30 10.22 -18.76 34.62
C ARG A 30 11.33 -18.77 33.61
N THR A 31 12.30 -19.70 33.71
CA THR A 31 13.39 -19.85 32.75
C THR A 31 12.88 -20.28 31.36
N ALA A 32 11.91 -21.21 31.31
CA ALA A 32 11.28 -21.65 30.07
C ALA A 32 10.57 -20.48 29.36
N VAL A 33 9.81 -19.67 30.08
CA VAL A 33 9.16 -18.46 29.53
C VAL A 33 10.19 -17.46 29.00
N MET A 34 11.25 -17.19 29.75
CA MET A 34 12.33 -16.29 29.30
C MET A 34 13.01 -16.81 28.04
N TYR A 35 13.26 -18.12 27.97
CA TYR A 35 13.86 -18.75 26.77
C TYR A 35 12.94 -18.58 25.54
N GLN A 36 11.64 -18.83 25.70
CA GLN A 36 10.66 -18.63 24.61
C GLN A 36 10.63 -17.19 24.14
N HIS A 37 10.59 -16.21 25.06
CA HIS A 37 10.62 -14.81 24.70
C HIS A 37 11.91 -14.42 23.94
N THR A 38 13.05 -14.94 24.39
CA THR A 38 14.33 -14.68 23.72
C THR A 38 14.35 -15.30 22.32
N ALA A 39 13.88 -16.53 22.17
CA ALA A 39 13.79 -17.19 20.86
C ALA A 39 12.91 -16.41 19.89
N VAL A 40 11.69 -16.02 20.30
CA VAL A 40 10.79 -15.20 19.46
C VAL A 40 11.42 -13.85 19.09
N THR A 41 12.17 -13.23 20.01
CA THR A 41 12.85 -11.97 19.72
C THR A 41 13.95 -12.14 18.68
N LEU A 42 14.75 -13.22 18.79
CA LEU A 42 15.79 -13.53 17.81
C LEU A 42 15.20 -13.86 16.45
N ASP A 43 14.13 -14.63 16.38
CA ASP A 43 13.44 -14.97 15.13
C ASP A 43 12.89 -13.70 14.44
N ASN A 44 12.29 -12.78 15.21
CA ASN A 44 11.82 -11.49 14.69
C ASN A 44 12.97 -10.63 14.16
N LEU A 45 14.11 -10.57 14.85
CA LEU A 45 15.29 -9.85 14.39
C LEU A 45 15.84 -10.47 13.10
N GLN A 46 15.92 -11.78 13.03
CA GLN A 46 16.37 -12.50 11.83
C GLN A 46 15.44 -12.26 10.64
N ALA A 47 14.12 -12.40 10.83
CA ALA A 47 13.13 -12.13 9.80
C ALA A 47 13.19 -10.67 9.30
N ARG A 48 13.41 -9.72 10.20
CA ARG A 48 13.64 -8.31 9.84
C ARG A 48 14.88 -8.12 8.95
N TRP A 49 16.00 -8.77 9.27
CA TRP A 49 17.22 -8.68 8.46
C TRP A 49 17.03 -9.32 7.09
N TYR A 50 16.30 -10.42 6.98
CA TYR A 50 15.95 -11.02 5.69
C TYR A 50 15.07 -10.07 4.85
N ALA A 51 14.08 -9.42 5.47
CA ALA A 51 13.24 -8.45 4.76
C ALA A 51 14.05 -7.24 4.25
N LEU A 52 14.99 -6.71 5.06
CA LEU A 52 15.88 -5.62 4.65
C LEU A 52 16.87 -6.05 3.54
N ALA A 53 17.35 -7.30 3.57
CA ALA A 53 18.17 -7.83 2.50
C ALA A 53 17.38 -7.93 1.18
N ALA A 54 16.13 -8.40 1.24
CA ALA A 54 15.24 -8.44 0.08
C ALA A 54 14.92 -7.03 -0.46
N GLU A 55 14.76 -6.04 0.41
CA GLU A 55 14.58 -4.63 0.03
C GLU A 55 15.79 -4.10 -0.76
N ASN A 56 17.00 -4.37 -0.29
CA ASN A 56 18.22 -3.98 -0.99
C ASN A 56 18.35 -4.68 -2.36
N MET A 57 17.94 -5.95 -2.44
CA MET A 57 17.91 -6.68 -3.72
C MET A 57 16.88 -6.07 -4.68
N ALA A 58 15.72 -5.65 -4.18
CA ALA A 58 14.70 -4.97 -4.97
C ALA A 58 15.20 -3.63 -5.52
N ALA A 59 15.90 -2.83 -4.71
CA ALA A 59 16.52 -1.58 -5.14
C ALA A 59 17.56 -1.81 -6.25
N ALA A 60 18.43 -2.82 -6.09
CA ALA A 60 19.43 -3.18 -7.09
C ALA A 60 18.80 -3.67 -8.41
N LEU A 61 17.70 -4.43 -8.30
CA LEU A 61 16.94 -4.91 -9.45
C LEU A 61 16.31 -3.77 -10.24
N LEU A 62 15.63 -2.87 -9.54
CA LEU A 62 15.04 -1.66 -10.14
C LEU A 62 16.09 -0.78 -10.80
N GLN A 63 17.25 -0.63 -10.17
CA GLN A 63 18.39 0.10 -10.72
C GLN A 63 18.88 -0.52 -12.02
N ARG A 64 19.00 -1.85 -12.07
CA ARG A 64 19.42 -2.57 -13.29
C ARG A 64 18.39 -2.38 -14.41
N ASP A 65 17.10 -2.60 -14.12
CA ASP A 65 16.03 -2.45 -15.10
C ASP A 65 15.96 -1.00 -15.65
N ALA A 66 16.20 0.01 -14.79
CA ALA A 66 16.25 1.41 -15.20
C ALA A 66 17.49 1.75 -16.07
N LEU A 67 18.61 1.08 -15.88
CA LEU A 67 19.79 1.22 -16.73
C LEU A 67 19.57 0.57 -18.09
N ASP A 68 18.91 -0.58 -18.14
CA ASP A 68 18.60 -1.31 -19.37
C ASP A 68 17.50 -0.62 -20.19
N SER A 69 16.58 0.13 -19.55
CA SER A 69 15.46 0.84 -20.19
C SER A 69 15.22 2.20 -19.52
N PRO A 70 16.08 3.20 -19.79
CA PRO A 70 16.08 4.46 -19.04
C PRO A 70 14.88 5.37 -19.34
N SER A 71 14.19 5.16 -20.46
CA SER A 71 13.05 5.99 -20.90
C SER A 71 11.69 5.35 -20.68
N GLN A 72 11.63 4.10 -20.25
CA GLN A 72 10.38 3.34 -20.14
C GLN A 72 10.37 2.42 -18.93
N THR A 73 9.20 2.34 -18.30
CA THR A 73 8.90 1.35 -17.27
C THR A 73 7.73 0.52 -17.75
N ASN A 74 7.87 -0.81 -17.76
CA ASN A 74 6.84 -1.72 -18.28
C ASN A 74 6.84 -3.08 -17.56
N LEU A 75 5.78 -3.87 -17.76
CA LEU A 75 5.58 -5.16 -17.09
C LEU A 75 6.46 -6.32 -17.64
N ALA A 76 7.24 -6.10 -18.69
CA ALA A 76 8.20 -7.11 -19.16
C ALA A 76 9.55 -7.02 -18.43
N GLN A 77 9.78 -5.94 -17.68
CA GLN A 77 10.99 -5.75 -16.89
C GLN A 77 11.08 -6.76 -15.75
N THR A 78 12.29 -6.93 -15.24
CA THR A 78 12.58 -7.96 -14.24
C THR A 78 11.86 -7.72 -12.91
N TRP A 79 11.67 -6.45 -12.53
CA TRP A 79 10.96 -6.08 -11.30
C TRP A 79 9.48 -6.52 -11.29
N ALA A 80 8.83 -6.56 -12.46
CA ALA A 80 7.40 -6.85 -12.59
C ALA A 80 7.06 -8.34 -12.57
N GLN A 81 8.06 -9.22 -12.51
CA GLN A 81 7.82 -10.67 -12.42
C GLN A 81 7.21 -11.02 -11.07
N GLU A 82 5.98 -11.56 -11.10
CA GLU A 82 5.23 -11.95 -9.92
C GLU A 82 5.75 -13.25 -9.30
N GLY A 83 5.39 -13.44 -8.01
CA GLY A 83 5.63 -14.71 -7.32
C GLY A 83 7.09 -15.02 -7.02
N ARG A 84 7.97 -14.02 -6.97
CA ARG A 84 9.36 -14.26 -6.58
C ARG A 84 9.44 -14.78 -5.17
N ARG A 85 9.96 -16.00 -5.06
CA ARG A 85 10.20 -16.70 -3.80
C ARG A 85 11.68 -16.98 -3.66
N PHE A 86 12.21 -16.71 -2.49
CA PHE A 86 13.58 -17.03 -2.13
C PHE A 86 13.53 -17.98 -0.95
N THR A 87 14.05 -19.20 -1.13
CA THR A 87 14.10 -20.19 -0.08
C THR A 87 15.20 -19.83 0.92
N LEU A 88 14.87 -19.89 2.19
CA LEU A 88 15.78 -19.79 3.32
C LEU A 88 15.99 -21.19 3.92
N ASP A 89 16.97 -21.35 4.81
CA ASP A 89 17.19 -22.63 5.50
C ASP A 89 15.95 -23.07 6.30
N ASP A 90 15.25 -22.12 6.96
CA ASP A 90 14.08 -22.37 7.80
C ASP A 90 12.81 -21.66 7.30
N GLY A 91 12.71 -21.34 5.99
CA GLY A 91 11.53 -20.63 5.51
C GLY A 91 11.62 -20.07 4.11
N GLU A 92 10.88 -19.02 3.85
CA GLU A 92 10.84 -18.35 2.54
C GLU A 92 10.66 -16.84 2.66
N ILE A 93 11.17 -16.12 1.65
CA ILE A 93 10.83 -14.73 1.41
C ILE A 93 9.97 -14.65 0.15
N ARG A 94 8.82 -14.01 0.24
CA ARG A 94 8.01 -13.61 -0.92
C ARG A 94 8.21 -12.11 -1.14
N ALA A 95 8.51 -11.74 -2.37
CA ALA A 95 8.70 -10.34 -2.75
C ALA A 95 7.79 -9.99 -3.93
N THR A 96 7.08 -8.87 -3.80
CA THR A 96 6.27 -8.29 -4.87
C THR A 96 6.67 -6.83 -5.03
N ILE A 97 6.88 -6.39 -6.26
CA ILE A 97 7.15 -4.98 -6.57
C ILE A 97 6.02 -4.49 -7.49
N ARG A 98 5.47 -3.33 -7.18
CA ARG A 98 4.45 -2.66 -7.99
C ARG A 98 4.93 -1.27 -8.38
N ASP A 99 4.51 -0.82 -9.54
CA ASP A 99 4.75 0.55 -9.97
C ASP A 99 3.87 1.52 -9.16
N GLY A 100 4.48 2.51 -8.54
CA GLY A 100 3.79 3.55 -7.79
C GLY A 100 3.01 4.54 -8.68
N HIS A 101 3.21 4.51 -10.00
CA HIS A 101 2.44 5.29 -10.97
C HIS A 101 1.33 4.46 -11.69
N ALA A 102 1.11 3.20 -11.32
CA ALA A 102 0.00 2.40 -11.82
C ALA A 102 -1.29 2.60 -10.97
N CYS A 103 -1.55 3.81 -10.50
CA CYS A 103 -2.66 4.14 -9.60
C CYS A 103 -3.00 5.63 -9.68
N PHE A 104 -4.19 6.00 -9.21
CA PHE A 104 -4.55 7.38 -8.94
C PHE A 104 -3.95 7.81 -7.60
N ASN A 105 -3.13 8.83 -7.58
CA ASN A 105 -2.60 9.40 -6.34
C ASN A 105 -3.69 10.21 -5.64
N LEU A 106 -4.13 9.78 -4.46
CA LEU A 106 -5.18 10.47 -3.69
C LEU A 106 -4.81 11.89 -3.31
N ASN A 107 -3.52 12.15 -3.07
CA ASN A 107 -3.01 13.48 -2.77
C ASN A 107 -3.03 14.44 -3.97
N ALA A 108 -3.30 13.92 -5.16
CA ALA A 108 -3.40 14.74 -6.37
C ALA A 108 -4.81 15.33 -6.59
N ILE A 109 -5.76 15.11 -5.66
CA ILE A 109 -7.17 15.48 -5.85
C ILE A 109 -7.34 16.94 -6.30
N ASP A 110 -6.56 17.84 -5.75
CA ASP A 110 -6.61 19.29 -6.02
C ASP A 110 -5.40 19.80 -6.82
N HIS A 111 -4.60 18.91 -7.37
CA HIS A 111 -3.45 19.34 -8.14
C HIS A 111 -3.87 20.29 -9.27
N ARG A 112 -3.25 21.48 -9.31
CA ARG A 112 -3.59 22.59 -10.21
C ARG A 112 -5.04 23.09 -10.09
N ALA A 113 -5.59 23.12 -8.89
CA ALA A 113 -6.93 23.65 -8.65
C ALA A 113 -7.06 25.12 -9.12
N ASP A 114 -6.02 25.92 -8.94
CA ASP A 114 -5.94 27.33 -9.37
C ASP A 114 -5.99 27.49 -10.90
N GLU A 115 -5.58 26.49 -11.66
CA GLU A 115 -5.67 26.50 -13.14
C GLU A 115 -7.09 26.14 -13.61
N ALA A 116 -7.94 25.54 -12.78
CA ALA A 116 -9.30 25.15 -13.13
C ALA A 116 -10.29 26.33 -13.14
N GLY A 117 -9.96 27.47 -12.54
CA GLY A 117 -10.88 28.63 -12.36
C GLY A 117 -12.13 28.22 -11.61
N ASP A 118 -13.31 28.51 -12.16
CA ASP A 118 -14.60 28.12 -11.56
C ASP A 118 -14.97 26.65 -11.87
N GLY A 119 -14.12 25.91 -12.56
CA GLY A 119 -14.34 24.50 -12.91
C GLY A 119 -13.81 23.52 -11.86
N MET A 120 -14.21 22.24 -12.02
CA MET A 120 -13.64 21.17 -11.20
C MET A 120 -12.21 20.84 -11.69
N PRO A 121 -11.22 20.71 -10.79
CA PRO A 121 -9.88 20.29 -11.15
C PRO A 121 -9.92 18.93 -11.88
N TYR A 122 -9.08 18.74 -12.89
CA TYR A 122 -9.10 17.51 -13.67
C TYR A 122 -8.88 16.24 -12.82
N PRO A 123 -7.95 16.20 -11.84
CA PRO A 123 -7.82 15.02 -10.98
C PRO A 123 -9.08 14.73 -10.17
N THR A 124 -9.77 15.77 -9.67
CA THR A 124 -11.06 15.62 -8.96
C THR A 124 -12.11 15.00 -9.86
N ASP A 125 -12.22 15.46 -11.12
CA ASP A 125 -13.14 14.91 -12.11
C ASP A 125 -12.80 13.45 -12.46
N VAL A 126 -11.51 13.11 -12.60
CA VAL A 126 -11.04 11.73 -12.77
C VAL A 126 -11.48 10.85 -11.60
N PHE A 127 -11.33 11.32 -10.36
CA PHE A 127 -11.71 10.55 -9.17
C PHE A 127 -13.22 10.35 -9.08
N VAL A 128 -14.01 11.38 -9.36
CA VAL A 128 -15.48 11.27 -9.43
C VAL A 128 -15.91 10.25 -10.48
N ARG A 129 -15.32 10.29 -11.67
CA ARG A 129 -15.59 9.29 -12.73
C ARG A 129 -15.19 7.88 -12.33
N LEU A 130 -14.04 7.73 -11.65
CA LEU A 130 -13.61 6.43 -11.13
C LEU A 130 -14.63 5.87 -10.14
N LEU A 131 -15.10 6.67 -9.19
CA LEU A 131 -16.13 6.27 -8.23
C LEU A 131 -17.45 5.87 -8.95
N ALA A 132 -17.87 6.63 -9.96
CA ALA A 132 -19.04 6.30 -10.76
C ALA A 132 -18.90 4.96 -11.51
N LEU A 133 -17.72 4.68 -12.09
CA LEU A 133 -17.39 3.41 -12.75
C LEU A 133 -17.37 2.23 -11.76
N LEU A 134 -17.10 2.51 -10.48
CA LEU A 134 -17.19 1.53 -9.39
C LEU A 134 -18.60 1.39 -8.82
N GLY A 135 -19.61 2.06 -9.42
CA GLY A 135 -21.01 1.90 -9.10
C GLY A 135 -21.55 2.91 -8.08
N GLU A 136 -20.81 3.97 -7.74
CA GLU A 136 -21.31 4.98 -6.84
C GLU A 136 -22.24 5.99 -7.56
N PRO A 137 -23.36 6.39 -6.92
CA PRO A 137 -24.22 7.44 -7.46
C PRO A 137 -23.45 8.78 -7.62
N PRO A 138 -23.76 9.60 -8.64
CA PRO A 138 -23.02 10.83 -8.94
C PRO A 138 -22.91 11.80 -7.76
N LEU A 139 -23.98 11.98 -6.99
CA LEU A 139 -23.98 12.84 -5.80
C LEU A 139 -23.00 12.32 -4.73
N ARG A 140 -23.05 11.00 -4.44
CA ARG A 140 -22.14 10.40 -3.46
C ARG A 140 -20.69 10.45 -3.92
N ALA A 141 -20.43 10.20 -5.21
CA ALA A 141 -19.10 10.31 -5.78
C ALA A 141 -18.52 11.73 -5.62
N SER A 142 -19.33 12.76 -5.90
CA SER A 142 -18.93 14.15 -5.70
C SER A 142 -18.71 14.51 -4.23
N GLN A 143 -19.54 13.99 -3.32
CA GLN A 143 -19.37 14.20 -1.87
C GLN A 143 -18.06 13.58 -1.35
N ILE A 144 -17.74 12.36 -1.76
CA ILE A 144 -16.49 11.68 -1.36
C ILE A 144 -15.28 12.43 -1.93
N ALA A 145 -15.35 12.90 -3.17
CA ALA A 145 -14.28 13.68 -3.77
C ALA A 145 -14.06 15.03 -3.06
N ALA A 146 -15.14 15.72 -2.70
CA ALA A 146 -15.06 16.95 -1.90
C ALA A 146 -14.48 16.71 -0.51
N ALA A 147 -14.94 15.65 0.18
CA ALA A 147 -14.39 15.26 1.48
C ALA A 147 -12.91 14.84 1.41
N LEU A 148 -12.45 14.25 0.29
CA LEU A 148 -11.03 13.95 0.08
C LEU A 148 -10.23 15.24 -0.10
N GLY A 149 -10.76 16.21 -0.83
CA GLY A 149 -10.14 17.53 -0.98
C GLY A 149 -9.98 18.24 0.36
N ASP A 150 -11.06 18.35 1.15
CA ASP A 150 -11.04 18.96 2.49
C ASP A 150 -10.10 18.20 3.46
N TRP A 151 -9.98 16.87 3.31
CA TRP A 151 -9.04 16.06 4.10
C TRP A 151 -7.58 16.40 3.83
N THR A 152 -7.25 16.75 2.57
CA THR A 152 -5.86 16.90 2.11
C THR A 152 -5.39 18.34 2.02
N ASP A 153 -6.29 19.32 1.98
CA ASP A 153 -5.89 20.73 1.97
C ASP A 153 -5.48 21.22 3.38
N SER A 154 -5.07 22.48 3.48
CA SER A 154 -4.50 22.99 4.72
C SER A 154 -5.42 23.97 5.46
N ASP A 155 -6.62 24.20 4.92
CA ASP A 155 -7.57 25.09 5.58
C ASP A 155 -8.68 24.31 6.31
N GLY A 156 -9.62 24.96 6.93
CA GLY A 156 -10.72 24.31 7.66
C GLY A 156 -12.07 24.74 7.12
N GLN A 157 -12.16 25.10 5.82
CA GLN A 157 -13.39 25.56 5.19
C GLN A 157 -13.96 24.46 4.29
N PRO A 158 -15.13 23.90 4.66
CA PRO A 158 -15.68 22.80 3.89
C PRO A 158 -16.07 23.28 2.47
N ARG A 159 -15.71 22.50 1.47
CA ARG A 159 -16.21 22.63 0.11
C ARG A 159 -17.70 22.34 0.05
N LEU A 160 -18.32 22.71 -1.05
CA LEU A 160 -19.71 22.33 -1.29
C LEU A 160 -19.86 20.78 -1.25
N ASN A 161 -20.63 20.29 -0.28
CA ASN A 161 -20.81 18.87 0.05
C ASN A 161 -19.54 18.17 0.58
N GLY A 162 -18.53 18.88 1.00
CA GLY A 162 -17.32 18.37 1.63
C GLY A 162 -17.48 18.09 3.14
N ALA A 163 -16.38 17.84 3.81
CA ALA A 163 -16.39 17.49 5.24
C ALA A 163 -15.12 17.97 5.93
N GLU A 164 -15.32 18.74 6.99
CA GLU A 164 -14.28 19.27 7.87
C GLU A 164 -14.50 18.83 9.32
N ASP A 165 -13.76 19.36 10.25
CA ASP A 165 -13.74 19.05 11.68
C ASP A 165 -15.12 18.88 12.30
N GLU A 166 -16.08 19.72 11.94
CA GLU A 166 -17.44 19.66 12.47
C GLU A 166 -18.12 18.32 12.15
N VAL A 167 -17.91 17.81 10.92
CA VAL A 167 -18.46 16.52 10.47
C VAL A 167 -17.77 15.36 11.18
N TYR A 168 -16.45 15.42 11.31
CA TYR A 168 -15.65 14.33 11.89
C TYR A 168 -15.74 14.28 13.42
N MET A 169 -15.86 15.42 14.11
CA MET A 169 -16.10 15.46 15.55
C MET A 169 -17.48 14.93 15.95
N ALA A 170 -18.45 14.93 15.03
CA ALA A 170 -19.76 14.33 15.28
C ALA A 170 -19.76 12.79 15.25
N GLN A 171 -18.66 12.16 14.81
CA GLN A 171 -18.52 10.70 14.80
C GLN A 171 -18.28 10.10 16.19
N THR A 172 -18.33 8.79 16.31
CA THR A 172 -18.04 8.10 17.59
C THR A 172 -17.01 6.98 17.37
N PRO A 173 -15.76 7.11 17.86
CA PRO A 173 -15.19 8.31 18.51
C PRO A 173 -15.02 9.47 17.53
N GLY A 174 -15.14 10.71 18.03
CA GLY A 174 -14.87 11.91 17.27
C GLY A 174 -13.38 12.09 16.97
N TYR A 175 -13.04 12.63 15.79
CA TYR A 175 -11.69 12.97 15.35
C TYR A 175 -11.72 14.26 14.51
N LEU A 176 -10.57 14.74 14.10
CA LEU A 176 -10.41 15.94 13.26
C LEU A 176 -10.06 15.55 11.83
N ALA A 177 -10.31 16.43 10.86
CA ALA A 177 -9.76 16.32 9.52
C ALA A 177 -8.21 16.34 9.60
N ALA A 178 -7.53 15.70 8.65
CA ALA A 178 -6.07 15.66 8.66
C ALA A 178 -5.45 17.01 8.26
N ASN A 179 -6.11 17.78 7.39
CA ASN A 179 -5.68 19.05 6.84
C ASN A 179 -4.21 19.02 6.36
N GLN A 180 -3.84 17.88 5.76
CA GLN A 180 -2.52 17.59 5.19
C GLN A 180 -2.59 16.41 4.23
N LEU A 181 -1.60 16.28 3.37
CA LEU A 181 -1.49 15.15 2.46
C LEU A 181 -1.57 13.82 3.21
N MET A 182 -2.37 12.89 2.70
CA MET A 182 -2.48 11.54 3.23
C MET A 182 -1.10 10.86 3.29
N GLN A 183 -0.89 10.10 4.35
CA GLN A 183 0.30 9.29 4.53
C GLN A 183 0.06 7.82 4.19
N ASP A 184 -1.21 7.39 4.21
CA ASP A 184 -1.61 6.00 3.96
C ASP A 184 -2.98 5.90 3.30
N VAL A 185 -3.13 4.94 2.37
CA VAL A 185 -4.43 4.66 1.73
C VAL A 185 -5.53 4.30 2.73
N SER A 186 -5.17 3.76 3.91
CA SER A 186 -6.15 3.43 4.96
C SER A 186 -6.87 4.64 5.55
N GLU A 187 -6.34 5.85 5.38
CA GLU A 187 -7.02 7.10 5.77
C GLU A 187 -8.34 7.31 5.03
N LEU A 188 -8.47 6.75 3.80
CA LEU A 188 -9.76 6.73 3.10
C LEU A 188 -10.92 6.19 3.96
N ARG A 189 -10.63 5.30 4.90
CA ARG A 189 -11.65 4.72 5.80
C ARG A 189 -12.23 5.72 6.79
N LEU A 190 -11.56 6.85 6.95
CA LEU A 190 -11.96 7.95 7.83
C LEU A 190 -12.78 9.00 7.10
N LEU A 191 -12.74 9.01 5.76
CA LEU A 191 -13.44 10.02 4.97
C LEU A 191 -14.97 9.91 5.09
N ALA A 192 -15.61 11.05 5.18
CA ALA A 192 -17.07 11.15 5.13
C ALA A 192 -17.61 10.51 3.83
N GLY A 193 -18.64 9.69 3.95
CA GLY A 193 -19.23 8.97 2.82
C GLY A 193 -18.52 7.68 2.40
N MET A 194 -17.33 7.37 2.93
CA MET A 194 -16.63 6.13 2.66
C MET A 194 -17.20 4.97 3.49
N ASP A 195 -17.42 3.83 2.87
CA ASP A 195 -17.75 2.58 3.55
C ASP A 195 -16.74 1.47 3.23
N ALA A 196 -16.80 0.37 3.99
CA ALA A 196 -15.85 -0.72 3.83
C ALA A 196 -15.92 -1.40 2.45
N ALA A 197 -17.11 -1.48 1.85
CA ALA A 197 -17.29 -2.12 0.54
C ALA A 197 -16.69 -1.26 -0.58
N LEU A 198 -16.94 0.05 -0.56
CA LEU A 198 -16.35 0.99 -1.52
C LEU A 198 -14.81 1.07 -1.34
N TYR A 199 -14.35 1.13 -0.10
CA TYR A 199 -12.91 1.11 0.20
C TYR A 199 -12.22 -0.09 -0.47
N GLN A 200 -12.75 -1.30 -0.31
CA GLN A 200 -12.19 -2.51 -0.93
C GLN A 200 -12.23 -2.46 -2.47
N ARG A 201 -13.32 -1.95 -3.06
CA ARG A 201 -13.42 -1.79 -4.52
C ARG A 201 -12.43 -0.75 -5.07
N LEU A 202 -12.10 0.28 -4.27
CA LEU A 202 -11.25 1.38 -4.69
C LEU A 202 -9.74 1.05 -4.57
N LEU A 203 -9.36 0.21 -3.61
CA LEU A 203 -7.97 -0.14 -3.33
C LEU A 203 -7.11 -0.50 -4.55
N PRO A 204 -7.59 -1.27 -5.56
CA PRO A 204 -6.78 -1.62 -6.72
C PRO A 204 -6.41 -0.43 -7.62
N PHE A 205 -7.08 0.70 -7.48
CA PHE A 205 -7.00 1.84 -8.40
C PHE A 205 -6.27 3.04 -7.80
N VAL A 206 -6.09 3.10 -6.48
CA VAL A 206 -5.58 4.27 -5.77
C VAL A 206 -4.29 3.99 -5.03
N CYS A 207 -3.54 5.04 -4.78
CA CYS A 207 -2.35 5.02 -3.95
C CYS A 207 -2.19 6.38 -3.24
N VAL A 208 -1.25 6.43 -2.30
CA VAL A 208 -0.82 7.66 -1.65
C VAL A 208 0.65 7.88 -1.99
N GLN A 209 0.96 9.05 -2.53
CA GLN A 209 2.32 9.50 -2.80
C GLN A 209 2.63 10.73 -1.94
N PRO A 210 3.91 11.00 -1.61
CA PRO A 210 4.27 12.12 -0.75
C PRO A 210 4.15 13.49 -1.41
N ASP A 211 3.78 13.53 -2.68
CA ASP A 211 3.50 14.74 -3.45
C ASP A 211 2.06 14.72 -3.99
N ASP A 212 1.60 15.85 -4.48
CA ASP A 212 0.28 16.07 -5.06
C ASP A 212 0.23 15.84 -6.57
N ALA A 213 1.27 15.29 -7.17
CA ALA A 213 1.31 15.07 -8.62
C ALA A 213 0.45 13.88 -9.03
N LEU A 214 -0.35 14.04 -10.08
CA LEU A 214 -0.99 12.93 -10.78
C LEU A 214 -0.12 12.53 -11.99
N GLN A 215 0.39 11.33 -11.98
CA GLN A 215 1.05 10.72 -13.14
C GLN A 215 0.70 9.25 -13.21
N VAL A 216 0.07 8.82 -14.30
CA VAL A 216 -0.34 7.43 -14.50
C VAL A 216 0.47 6.79 -15.61
N ASN A 217 1.21 5.74 -15.28
CA ASN A 217 2.00 4.99 -16.25
C ASN A 217 1.14 3.98 -17.00
N VAL A 218 0.85 4.28 -18.26
CA VAL A 218 0.02 3.43 -19.13
C VAL A 218 0.65 2.07 -19.43
N ASN A 219 1.97 1.95 -19.28
CA ASN A 219 2.70 0.72 -19.54
C ASN A 219 2.61 -0.28 -18.37
N THR A 220 2.17 0.14 -17.21
CA THR A 220 2.14 -0.69 -16.00
C THR A 220 0.74 -0.90 -15.44
N LEU A 221 -0.28 -0.17 -15.95
CA LEU A 221 -1.68 -0.48 -15.66
C LEU A 221 -2.01 -1.91 -16.09
N ARG A 222 -2.73 -2.64 -15.25
CA ARG A 222 -3.23 -3.99 -15.56
C ARG A 222 -4.61 -3.93 -16.20
N PRO A 223 -5.05 -4.96 -16.95
CA PRO A 223 -6.42 -5.01 -17.48
C PRO A 223 -7.50 -4.89 -16.40
N SER A 224 -7.25 -5.39 -15.17
CA SER A 224 -8.13 -5.20 -14.01
C SER A 224 -8.28 -3.74 -13.57
N GLN A 225 -7.31 -2.88 -13.94
CA GLN A 225 -7.33 -1.44 -13.64
C GLN A 225 -7.88 -0.59 -14.80
N ALA A 226 -8.56 -1.19 -15.76
CA ALA A 226 -9.12 -0.48 -16.91
C ALA A 226 -10.10 0.65 -16.52
N ALA A 227 -10.80 0.54 -15.38
CA ALA A 227 -11.66 1.61 -14.89
C ALA A 227 -10.89 2.91 -14.61
N LEU A 228 -9.65 2.84 -14.10
CA LEU A 228 -8.80 4.02 -13.95
C LEU A 228 -8.45 4.62 -15.31
N LEU A 229 -8.12 3.79 -16.31
CA LEU A 229 -7.85 4.28 -17.65
C LEU A 229 -9.08 4.98 -18.25
N VAL A 230 -10.29 4.41 -18.11
CA VAL A 230 -11.53 5.04 -18.57
C VAL A 230 -11.78 6.37 -17.85
N ALA A 231 -11.55 6.42 -16.54
CA ALA A 231 -11.74 7.64 -15.75
C ALA A 231 -10.85 8.80 -16.22
N LEU A 232 -9.64 8.51 -16.73
CA LEU A 232 -8.74 9.51 -17.28
C LEU A 232 -9.22 10.11 -18.61
N PHE A 233 -10.07 9.41 -19.37
CA PHE A 233 -10.55 9.91 -20.66
C PHE A 233 -12.04 10.27 -20.60
N PRO A 234 -12.41 11.55 -20.55
CA PRO A 234 -13.81 11.94 -20.66
C PRO A 234 -14.34 11.60 -22.05
N GLY A 235 -15.43 10.83 -22.15
CA GLY A 235 -16.10 10.54 -23.40
C GLY A 235 -16.26 9.03 -23.68
N ASP A 236 -16.03 8.61 -24.92
CA ASP A 236 -16.52 7.36 -25.50
C ASP A 236 -15.64 6.11 -25.25
N LEU A 237 -14.64 6.18 -24.39
CA LEU A 237 -13.82 5.00 -24.06
C LEU A 237 -14.62 4.08 -23.10
N THR A 238 -15.03 2.92 -23.59
CA THR A 238 -15.71 1.93 -22.77
C THR A 238 -14.74 1.10 -21.93
N LEU A 239 -15.25 0.52 -20.83
CA LEU A 239 -14.43 -0.37 -19.98
C LEU A 239 -13.87 -1.56 -20.77
N GLN A 240 -14.66 -2.14 -21.67
CA GLN A 240 -14.23 -3.26 -22.51
C GLN A 240 -13.09 -2.85 -23.47
N GLU A 241 -13.21 -1.68 -24.11
CA GLU A 241 -12.16 -1.16 -25.01
C GLU A 241 -10.86 -0.86 -24.23
N ALA A 242 -10.98 -0.29 -23.04
CA ALA A 242 -9.83 -0.04 -22.17
C ALA A 242 -9.16 -1.35 -21.73
N GLN A 243 -9.94 -2.38 -21.35
CA GLN A 243 -9.42 -3.71 -21.02
C GLN A 243 -8.68 -4.33 -22.20
N GLN A 244 -9.28 -4.29 -23.39
CA GLN A 244 -8.65 -4.80 -24.62
C GLN A 244 -7.37 -4.04 -24.97
N LEU A 245 -7.38 -2.71 -24.84
CA LEU A 245 -6.20 -1.87 -25.08
C LEU A 245 -5.04 -2.27 -24.14
N LEU A 246 -5.31 -2.42 -22.86
CA LEU A 246 -4.31 -2.85 -21.86
C LEU A 246 -3.86 -4.31 -22.08
N HIS A 247 -4.75 -5.18 -22.50
CA HIS A 247 -4.42 -6.59 -22.81
C HIS A 247 -3.53 -6.70 -24.06
N ASN A 248 -3.83 -5.91 -25.08
CA ASN A 248 -3.10 -5.88 -26.35
C ASN A 248 -1.86 -4.97 -26.31
N ARG A 249 -1.48 -4.45 -25.16
CA ARG A 249 -0.27 -3.65 -24.98
C ARG A 249 0.95 -4.39 -25.53
N PRO A 250 1.84 -3.72 -26.27
CA PRO A 250 3.12 -4.31 -26.68
C PRO A 250 3.87 -4.86 -25.47
N ARG A 251 4.54 -5.99 -25.61
CA ARG A 251 5.25 -6.66 -24.50
C ARG A 251 6.21 -5.71 -23.77
N THR A 252 6.90 -4.84 -24.51
CA THR A 252 7.82 -3.83 -23.95
C THR A 252 7.14 -2.50 -23.64
N GLY A 253 5.80 -2.44 -23.69
CA GLY A 253 5.04 -1.21 -23.52
C GLY A 253 5.07 -0.31 -24.75
N TRP A 254 4.35 0.81 -24.69
CA TRP A 254 4.42 1.87 -25.68
C TRP A 254 5.67 2.73 -25.48
N SER A 255 6.32 3.11 -26.56
CA SER A 255 7.58 3.87 -26.54
C SER A 255 7.44 5.31 -26.01
N SER A 256 6.23 5.85 -26.04
CA SER A 256 5.91 7.19 -25.55
C SER A 256 4.42 7.33 -25.30
N VAL A 257 4.02 8.36 -24.56
CA VAL A 257 2.62 8.76 -24.40
C VAL A 257 1.97 9.04 -25.77
N ALA A 258 2.69 9.64 -26.70
CA ALA A 258 2.19 9.88 -28.06
C ALA A 258 1.90 8.56 -28.80
N ALA A 259 2.76 7.54 -28.68
CA ALA A 259 2.53 6.22 -29.26
C ALA A 259 1.32 5.49 -28.65
N PHE A 260 1.09 5.69 -27.35
CA PHE A 260 -0.12 5.20 -26.68
C PHE A 260 -1.38 5.92 -27.17
N LEU A 261 -1.38 7.25 -27.22
CA LEU A 261 -2.52 8.04 -27.67
C LEU A 261 -2.85 7.86 -29.17
N ALA A 262 -1.88 7.40 -29.97
CA ALA A 262 -2.09 7.07 -31.38
C ALA A 262 -2.82 5.73 -31.60
N GLN A 263 -3.17 4.99 -30.56
CA GLN A 263 -3.89 3.72 -30.71
C GLN A 263 -5.29 3.94 -31.31
N PRO A 264 -5.74 3.07 -32.24
CA PRO A 264 -7.03 3.24 -32.91
C PRO A 264 -8.22 3.41 -31.96
N THR A 265 -8.19 2.72 -30.83
CA THR A 265 -9.22 2.80 -29.78
C THR A 265 -9.37 4.22 -29.22
N LEU A 266 -8.27 4.98 -29.12
CA LEU A 266 -8.26 6.33 -28.55
C LEU A 266 -8.49 7.46 -29.58
N GLN A 267 -8.51 7.15 -30.87
CA GLN A 267 -8.68 8.17 -31.90
C GLN A 267 -10.07 8.86 -31.89
N LYS A 268 -11.06 8.22 -31.26
CA LYS A 268 -12.42 8.77 -31.10
C LYS A 268 -12.58 9.61 -29.83
N THR A 269 -11.59 9.58 -28.93
CA THR A 269 -11.65 10.17 -27.61
C THR A 269 -10.83 11.46 -27.60
N ASP A 270 -11.34 12.51 -26.94
CA ASP A 270 -10.52 13.69 -26.68
C ASP A 270 -9.43 13.35 -25.65
N THR A 271 -8.20 13.36 -26.09
CA THR A 271 -7.03 13.03 -25.27
C THR A 271 -6.33 14.26 -24.69
N THR A 272 -6.81 15.45 -24.99
CA THR A 272 -6.14 16.73 -24.66
C THR A 272 -6.01 16.88 -23.15
N LEU A 273 -7.08 16.64 -22.40
CA LEU A 273 -7.11 16.76 -20.95
C LEU A 273 -6.29 15.67 -20.24
N ALA A 274 -6.31 14.44 -20.77
CA ALA A 274 -5.61 13.31 -20.16
C ALA A 274 -4.09 13.34 -20.37
N ARG A 275 -3.63 13.86 -21.51
CA ARG A 275 -2.24 13.79 -21.95
C ARG A 275 -1.19 14.27 -20.92
N PRO A 276 -1.38 15.39 -20.21
CA PRO A 276 -0.40 15.87 -19.22
C PRO A 276 -0.19 14.94 -18.04
N TRP A 277 -1.16 14.07 -17.76
CA TRP A 277 -1.20 13.19 -16.59
C TRP A 277 -0.73 11.75 -16.88
N LEU A 278 -0.38 11.49 -18.12
CA LEU A 278 0.10 10.18 -18.57
C LEU A 278 1.62 10.15 -18.66
N THR A 279 2.17 9.00 -18.33
CA THR A 279 3.59 8.70 -18.48
C THR A 279 3.81 7.29 -19.03
N VAL A 280 5.00 7.01 -19.51
CA VAL A 280 5.50 5.66 -19.85
C VAL A 280 6.72 5.28 -19.00
N HIS A 281 7.09 6.15 -18.05
CA HIS A 281 8.23 5.96 -17.16
C HIS A 281 7.79 6.18 -15.73
N SER A 282 8.37 5.44 -14.80
CA SER A 282 8.07 5.53 -13.36
C SER A 282 9.34 5.67 -12.55
N ALA A 283 9.30 6.62 -11.62
CA ALA A 283 10.38 6.88 -10.69
C ALA A 283 10.12 6.31 -9.29
N ARG A 284 8.91 5.74 -9.04
CA ARG A 284 8.51 5.27 -7.72
C ARG A 284 7.94 3.87 -7.79
N PHE A 285 8.32 3.03 -6.83
CA PHE A 285 7.88 1.65 -6.73
C PHE A 285 7.51 1.30 -5.29
N ILE A 286 6.49 0.46 -5.14
CA ILE A 286 6.05 -0.07 -3.85
C ILE A 286 6.46 -1.54 -3.81
N ALA A 287 7.30 -1.90 -2.85
CA ALA A 287 7.75 -3.27 -2.65
C ALA A 287 7.17 -3.85 -1.36
N ALA A 288 6.61 -5.04 -1.46
CA ALA A 288 6.09 -5.80 -0.34
C ALA A 288 6.92 -7.07 -0.14
N PHE A 289 7.37 -7.30 1.08
CA PHE A 289 8.18 -8.45 1.46
C PHE A 289 7.47 -9.19 2.59
N THR A 290 7.23 -10.47 2.41
CA THR A 290 6.74 -11.38 3.45
C THR A 290 7.81 -12.42 3.72
N VAL A 291 8.34 -12.44 4.94
CA VAL A 291 9.27 -13.44 5.43
C VAL A 291 8.52 -14.41 6.31
N VAL A 292 8.60 -15.69 6.01
CA VAL A 292 8.02 -16.77 6.80
C VAL A 292 9.16 -17.65 7.28
N THR A 293 9.35 -17.75 8.60
CA THR A 293 10.35 -18.63 9.24
C THR A 293 9.67 -19.35 10.40
N GLY A 294 9.62 -20.69 10.35
CA GLY A 294 8.88 -21.49 11.33
C GLY A 294 7.41 -21.01 11.45
N ASN A 295 7.02 -20.57 12.65
CA ASN A 295 5.67 -20.03 12.92
C ASN A 295 5.59 -18.50 12.83
N LEU A 296 6.69 -17.82 12.49
CA LEU A 296 6.75 -16.38 12.40
C LEU A 296 6.45 -15.91 10.98
N ARG A 297 5.57 -14.90 10.86
CA ARG A 297 5.34 -14.14 9.64
C ARG A 297 5.71 -12.68 9.88
N PHE A 298 6.70 -12.19 9.17
CA PHE A 298 7.14 -10.80 9.22
C PHE A 298 6.86 -10.12 7.88
N GLN A 299 6.32 -8.90 7.91
CA GLN A 299 6.00 -8.15 6.70
C GLN A 299 6.70 -6.79 6.72
N LEU A 300 7.25 -6.41 5.56
CA LEU A 300 7.86 -5.12 5.31
C LEU A 300 7.29 -4.57 4.01
N HIS A 301 6.81 -3.34 4.05
CA HIS A 301 6.43 -2.57 2.87
C HIS A 301 7.35 -1.37 2.74
N SER A 302 7.92 -1.20 1.56
CA SER A 302 8.89 -0.14 1.29
C SER A 302 8.50 0.62 0.03
N VAL A 303 8.57 1.94 0.10
CA VAL A 303 8.48 2.81 -1.08
C VAL A 303 9.89 3.14 -1.52
N LEU A 304 10.23 2.77 -2.76
CA LEU A 304 11.51 3.04 -3.39
C LEU A 304 11.35 4.17 -4.42
N GLN A 305 12.17 5.18 -4.29
CA GLN A 305 12.19 6.35 -5.16
C GLN A 305 13.48 6.40 -5.95
N GLN A 306 13.37 6.62 -7.27
CA GLN A 306 14.53 6.87 -8.11
C GLN A 306 15.12 8.24 -7.81
N SER A 307 16.43 8.28 -7.56
CA SER A 307 17.23 9.50 -7.42
C SER A 307 18.44 9.40 -8.33
N GLY A 308 18.38 10.07 -9.47
CA GLY A 308 19.38 9.93 -10.52
C GLY A 308 19.42 8.49 -11.07
N ARG A 309 20.52 7.77 -10.82
CA ARG A 309 20.71 6.39 -11.27
C ARG A 309 20.46 5.33 -10.20
N THR A 310 20.13 5.72 -9.00
CA THR A 310 19.93 4.82 -7.86
C THR A 310 18.49 4.84 -7.38
N PHE A 311 18.09 3.78 -6.69
CA PHE A 311 16.81 3.72 -5.98
C PHE A 311 17.09 3.76 -4.48
N THR A 312 16.42 4.68 -3.79
CA THR A 312 16.51 4.84 -2.33
C THR A 312 15.17 4.56 -1.70
N VAL A 313 15.18 4.01 -0.50
CA VAL A 313 13.97 3.77 0.27
C VAL A 313 13.57 5.07 0.97
N VAL A 314 12.40 5.58 0.64
CA VAL A 314 11.86 6.83 1.21
C VAL A 314 10.85 6.59 2.32
N GLN A 315 10.25 5.40 2.36
CA GLN A 315 9.29 5.01 3.40
C GLN A 315 9.39 3.51 3.68
N ARG A 316 9.25 3.12 4.97
CA ARG A 316 9.13 1.74 5.42
C ARG A 316 7.97 1.61 6.37
N ARG A 317 7.23 0.52 6.23
CA ARG A 317 6.18 0.11 7.16
C ARG A 317 6.36 -1.35 7.51
N TYR A 318 6.21 -1.64 8.80
CA TYR A 318 6.28 -2.98 9.35
C TYR A 318 4.88 -3.44 9.76
N GLY A 319 4.56 -4.70 9.54
CA GLY A 319 3.28 -5.30 9.90
C GLY A 319 2.36 -5.56 8.71
N LEU A 320 1.10 -5.91 9.00
CA LEU A 320 0.09 -6.21 8.00
C LEU A 320 -0.18 -4.95 7.16
N SER A 321 0.20 -4.97 5.90
CA SER A 321 -0.31 -4.02 4.92
C SER A 321 -1.68 -4.48 4.43
N MET A 322 -2.58 -3.52 4.24
CA MET A 322 -3.84 -3.73 3.55
C MET A 322 -3.69 -3.69 2.02
N VAL A 323 -2.51 -3.92 1.50
CA VAL A 323 -2.37 -4.24 0.07
C VAL A 323 -2.96 -5.62 -0.10
N VAL A 324 -4.11 -5.68 -0.74
CA VAL A 324 -4.78 -6.93 -1.12
C VAL A 324 -3.74 -7.73 -1.91
N ASP A 325 -3.24 -8.82 -1.32
CA ASP A 325 -2.68 -9.90 -2.13
C ASP A 325 -3.85 -10.33 -3.02
N GLU A 326 -3.78 -10.03 -4.31
CA GLU A 326 -4.64 -10.69 -5.29
C GLU A 326 -4.38 -12.19 -5.11
N GLN A 327 -5.25 -12.83 -4.35
CA GLN A 327 -5.35 -14.29 -4.36
C GLN A 327 -5.84 -14.66 -5.76
N ASP A 328 -5.13 -15.57 -6.38
CA ASP A 328 -5.27 -16.25 -7.67
C ASP A 328 -6.68 -16.30 -8.26
#